data_9ff9c4b43f3ce41f21852c409dc2f491
#
_entry.id   9ff9c4b43f3ce41f21852c409dc2f491
#
_cell.length_a   1.000
_cell.length_b   1.000
_cell.length_c   1.000
_cell.angle_alpha   90.00
_cell.angle_beta   90.00
_cell.angle_gamma   90.00
#
_symmetry.space_group_name_H-M   'P 1'
#
loop_
_entity.id
_entity.type
_entity.pdbx_description
1 polymer ?
#
loop_
_entity_poly.entity_id
_entity_poly.type
_entity_poly.pdbx_seq_one_letter_code
_entity_poly.pdbx_strand_id
1 'polypeptide(L)'
;MNRIPLADFASLAGAANRTAVVRLLLGSLAAAALVAAALVARHPHVRTVAPLARDGGTIVVLDVSASVSTDTYRQIGATLSELAHTDGRLGLVVFSDQAYLAFPQGTPAADLLPLVRLFTPSQPHQPGFAPTLPVNPWTSTFSGGTRISAGLALAHQIAVGAGTGSPAQVVLISDLSDDPNDLQRLASVLLAYRRDRVPMRIVGLDPEPSDLALYESALPPSRVTTVPPSRDTASRASTPFPWLLAALGLAALVALGTHEAWAPRPAWRETA
;
A
#
# COMPACT_ATOMS: atom_id res chain seq x y z
N MET A 1 15.00 -18.22 -76.15
CA MET A 1 15.01 -16.98 -75.35
C MET A 1 13.91 -17.16 -74.29
N ASN A 2 14.30 -17.51 -73.05
CA ASN A 2 13.34 -17.66 -71.94
C ASN A 2 12.79 -16.28 -71.48
N ARG A 3 11.53 -16.06 -71.77
CA ARG A 3 10.82 -14.89 -71.18
C ARG A 3 10.56 -15.13 -69.72
N ILE A 4 11.16 -14.34 -68.84
CA ILE A 4 10.89 -14.35 -67.43
C ILE A 4 9.50 -13.75 -67.28
N PRO A 5 8.52 -14.48 -66.67
CA PRO A 5 7.19 -13.94 -66.42
C PRO A 5 7.32 -12.79 -65.43
N LEU A 6 7.03 -11.58 -65.87
CA LEU A 6 6.87 -10.43 -64.95
C LEU A 6 5.61 -10.64 -64.12
N ALA A 7 5.79 -10.83 -62.84
CA ALA A 7 4.68 -10.89 -61.89
C ALA A 7 3.88 -9.58 -61.96
N ASP A 8 2.57 -9.71 -61.93
CA ASP A 8 1.63 -8.59 -62.00
C ASP A 8 1.76 -7.77 -60.68
N PHE A 9 2.64 -6.77 -60.72
CA PHE A 9 3.00 -5.96 -59.54
C PHE A 9 1.78 -5.32 -58.88
N ALA A 10 0.72 -5.04 -59.63
CA ALA A 10 -0.48 -4.42 -59.10
C ALA A 10 -1.27 -5.35 -58.15
N SER A 11 -1.34 -6.66 -58.49
CA SER A 11 -2.01 -7.65 -57.66
C SER A 11 -1.22 -8.00 -56.38
N LEU A 12 0.11 -8.03 -56.48
CA LEU A 12 1.04 -8.26 -55.39
C LEU A 12 1.07 -7.08 -54.42
N ALA A 13 1.02 -5.84 -54.90
CA ALA A 13 0.98 -4.64 -54.06
C ALA A 13 -0.27 -4.57 -53.19
N GLY A 14 -1.44 -4.95 -53.75
CA GLY A 14 -2.69 -5.01 -52.98
C GLY A 14 -2.67 -6.04 -51.83
N ALA A 15 -2.10 -7.22 -52.09
CA ALA A 15 -1.94 -8.27 -51.08
C ALA A 15 -0.92 -7.89 -50.00
N ALA A 16 0.22 -7.31 -50.40
CA ALA A 16 1.27 -6.84 -49.51
C ALA A 16 0.78 -5.72 -48.58
N ASN A 17 0.02 -4.75 -49.09
CA ASN A 17 -0.56 -3.69 -48.28
C ASN A 17 -1.58 -4.20 -47.26
N ARG A 18 -2.45 -5.14 -47.61
CA ARG A 18 -3.37 -5.75 -46.69
C ARG A 18 -2.65 -6.49 -45.56
N THR A 19 -1.63 -7.25 -45.90
CA THR A 19 -0.81 -7.98 -44.91
C THR A 19 -0.06 -7.02 -43.98
N ALA A 20 0.50 -5.93 -44.52
CA ALA A 20 1.17 -4.90 -43.76
C ALA A 20 0.22 -4.20 -42.79
N VAL A 21 -0.99 -3.86 -43.25
CA VAL A 21 -2.03 -3.23 -42.36
C VAL A 21 -2.45 -4.17 -41.22
N VAL A 22 -2.69 -5.45 -41.51
CA VAL A 22 -3.07 -6.43 -40.49
C VAL A 22 -1.94 -6.62 -39.48
N ARG A 23 -0.69 -6.71 -39.93
CA ARG A 23 0.49 -6.82 -39.03
C ARG A 23 0.64 -5.59 -38.12
N LEU A 24 0.46 -4.38 -38.68
CA LEU A 24 0.48 -3.14 -37.92
C LEU A 24 -0.62 -3.08 -36.86
N LEU A 25 -1.85 -3.47 -37.24
CA LEU A 25 -2.98 -3.48 -36.30
C LEU A 25 -2.78 -4.49 -35.17
N LEU A 26 -2.35 -5.71 -35.46
CA LEU A 26 -2.09 -6.73 -34.44
C LEU A 26 -0.90 -6.39 -33.57
N GLY A 27 0.16 -5.82 -34.15
CA GLY A 27 1.33 -5.35 -33.41
C GLY A 27 1.01 -4.19 -32.47
N SER A 28 0.21 -3.23 -32.93
CA SER A 28 -0.23 -2.10 -32.10
C SER A 28 -1.18 -2.55 -30.97
N LEU A 29 -2.05 -3.52 -31.21
CA LEU A 29 -2.92 -4.10 -30.19
C LEU A 29 -2.11 -4.84 -29.12
N ALA A 30 -1.12 -5.63 -29.50
CA ALA A 30 -0.22 -6.31 -28.57
C ALA A 30 0.61 -5.33 -27.74
N ALA A 31 1.14 -4.27 -28.37
CA ALA A 31 1.86 -3.22 -27.67
C ALA A 31 0.96 -2.45 -26.69
N ALA A 32 -0.26 -2.12 -27.09
CA ALA A 32 -1.24 -1.45 -26.20
C ALA A 32 -1.62 -2.34 -25.01
N ALA A 33 -1.80 -3.65 -25.21
CA ALA A 33 -2.07 -4.60 -24.14
C ALA A 33 -0.90 -4.70 -23.13
N LEU A 34 0.34 -4.71 -23.62
CA LEU A 34 1.53 -4.72 -22.77
C LEU A 34 1.67 -3.43 -21.97
N VAL A 35 1.44 -2.28 -22.59
CA VAL A 35 1.46 -0.97 -21.91
C VAL A 35 0.36 -0.91 -20.86
N ALA A 36 -0.86 -1.35 -21.18
CA ALA A 36 -1.96 -1.41 -20.24
C ALA A 36 -1.64 -2.35 -19.06
N ALA A 37 -1.05 -3.52 -19.32
CA ALA A 37 -0.61 -4.45 -18.28
C ALA A 37 0.46 -3.82 -17.38
N ALA A 38 1.43 -3.11 -17.96
CA ALA A 38 2.47 -2.41 -17.20
C ALA A 38 1.90 -1.25 -16.38
N LEU A 39 0.91 -0.53 -16.89
CA LEU A 39 0.21 0.53 -16.16
C LEU A 39 -0.61 -0.03 -15.00
N VAL A 40 -1.32 -1.15 -15.20
CA VAL A 40 -2.05 -1.86 -14.14
C VAL A 40 -1.11 -2.41 -13.09
N ALA A 41 0.04 -2.96 -13.50
CA ALA A 41 1.07 -3.45 -12.57
C ALA A 41 1.77 -2.31 -11.79
N ARG A 42 1.76 -1.10 -12.35
CA ARG A 42 2.28 0.10 -11.69
C ARG A 42 1.24 0.81 -10.82
N HIS A 43 0.10 0.19 -10.49
CA HIS A 43 -0.80 0.80 -9.53
C HIS A 43 0.01 1.19 -8.30
N PRO A 44 0.09 2.49 -7.97
CA PRO A 44 0.76 2.90 -6.76
C PRO A 44 0.05 2.14 -5.64
N HIS A 45 0.81 1.40 -4.84
CA HIS A 45 0.31 0.94 -3.55
C HIS A 45 -0.26 2.18 -2.91
N VAL A 46 -1.56 2.17 -2.63
CA VAL A 46 -2.19 3.28 -1.91
C VAL A 46 -1.38 3.38 -0.63
N ARG A 47 -0.52 4.40 -0.56
CA ARG A 47 0.28 4.65 0.64
C ARG A 47 -0.71 4.96 1.73
N THR A 48 -0.86 4.02 2.63
CA THR A 48 -1.76 4.11 3.78
C THR A 48 -1.30 5.22 4.71
N VAL A 49 0.01 5.48 4.70
CA VAL A 49 0.62 6.52 5.52
C VAL A 49 1.13 7.63 4.62
N ALA A 50 0.71 8.85 4.91
CA ALA A 50 1.23 10.03 4.22
C ALA A 50 2.73 10.19 4.49
N PRO A 51 3.46 10.83 3.57
CA PRO A 51 4.87 11.08 3.75
C PRO A 51 5.12 11.79 5.09
N LEU A 52 6.18 11.35 5.78
CA LEU A 52 6.63 11.97 7.03
C LEU A 52 6.94 13.45 6.78
N ALA A 53 6.62 14.30 7.76
CA ALA A 53 6.93 15.72 7.68
C ALA A 53 8.46 15.91 7.59
N ARG A 54 8.90 16.74 6.63
CA ARG A 54 10.33 16.96 6.39
C ARG A 54 10.94 17.95 7.39
N ASP A 55 10.19 18.99 7.76
CA ASP A 55 10.75 20.17 8.44
C ASP A 55 10.53 20.23 9.96
N GLY A 56 9.51 19.56 10.50
CA GLY A 56 9.20 19.57 11.95
C GLY A 56 9.41 18.22 12.63
N GLY A 57 9.79 17.23 11.87
CA GLY A 57 9.82 15.84 12.35
C GLY A 57 8.41 15.24 12.47
N THR A 58 8.36 13.93 12.68
CA THR A 58 7.12 13.19 12.90
C THR A 58 7.25 12.37 14.18
N ILE A 59 6.20 12.32 14.97
CA ILE A 59 6.10 11.45 16.13
C ILE A 59 5.02 10.42 15.82
N VAL A 60 5.39 9.16 15.74
CA VAL A 60 4.48 8.04 15.56
C VAL A 60 4.04 7.57 16.96
N VAL A 61 2.75 7.46 17.15
CA VAL A 61 2.11 6.95 18.38
C VAL A 61 1.50 5.61 18.03
N LEU A 62 2.07 4.53 18.53
CA LEU A 62 1.73 3.17 18.17
C LEU A 62 1.00 2.47 19.30
N ASP A 63 -0.19 1.97 19.00
CA ASP A 63 -0.96 1.12 19.87
C ASP A 63 -0.41 -0.30 19.88
N VAL A 64 -0.07 -0.79 21.06
CA VAL A 64 0.39 -2.17 21.28
C VAL A 64 -0.44 -2.86 22.37
N SER A 65 -1.66 -2.37 22.59
CA SER A 65 -2.59 -2.93 23.58
C SER A 65 -3.03 -4.35 23.21
N ALA A 66 -3.52 -5.07 24.19
CA ALA A 66 -3.97 -6.45 24.00
C ALA A 66 -5.33 -6.56 23.28
N SER A 67 -6.07 -5.46 23.09
CA SER A 67 -7.31 -5.39 22.31
C SER A 67 -7.04 -5.60 20.80
N VAL A 68 -5.82 -5.35 20.37
CA VAL A 68 -5.39 -5.42 18.96
C VAL A 68 -5.50 -6.86 18.45
N SER A 69 -6.36 -7.08 17.47
CA SER A 69 -6.55 -8.39 16.82
C SER A 69 -5.29 -8.84 16.08
N THR A 70 -5.19 -10.14 15.78
CA THR A 70 -4.07 -10.66 14.95
C THR A 70 -3.98 -9.97 13.58
N ASP A 71 -5.11 -9.60 13.01
CA ASP A 71 -5.14 -8.91 11.70
C ASP A 71 -4.67 -7.47 11.84
N THR A 72 -5.03 -6.80 12.91
CA THR A 72 -4.53 -5.47 13.26
C THR A 72 -3.02 -5.49 13.50
N TYR A 73 -2.49 -6.53 14.15
CA TYR A 73 -1.03 -6.72 14.29
C TYR A 73 -0.30 -6.78 12.94
N ARG A 74 -0.86 -7.51 11.97
CA ARG A 74 -0.28 -7.53 10.60
C ARG A 74 -0.35 -6.17 9.92
N GLN A 75 -1.44 -5.44 10.12
CA GLN A 75 -1.59 -4.08 9.59
C GLN A 75 -0.57 -3.12 10.22
N ILE A 76 -0.32 -3.22 11.53
CA ILE A 76 0.76 -2.50 12.20
C ILE A 76 2.09 -2.81 11.51
N GLY A 77 2.44 -4.09 11.32
CA GLY A 77 3.66 -4.49 10.66
C GLY A 77 3.81 -3.91 9.25
N ALA A 78 2.73 -3.94 8.45
CA ALA A 78 2.70 -3.35 7.11
C ALA A 78 2.89 -1.83 7.16
N THR A 79 2.21 -1.14 8.07
CA THR A 79 2.30 0.32 8.24
C THR A 79 3.70 0.75 8.70
N LEU A 80 4.28 0.03 9.67
CA LEU A 80 5.66 0.29 10.12
C LEU A 80 6.68 0.02 9.01
N SER A 81 6.47 -1.04 8.21
CA SER A 81 7.32 -1.33 7.05
C SER A 81 7.24 -0.22 6.00
N GLU A 82 6.04 0.29 5.71
CA GLU A 82 5.86 1.42 4.79
C GLU A 82 6.58 2.68 5.30
N LEU A 83 6.45 2.99 6.59
CA LEU A 83 7.16 4.10 7.23
C LEU A 83 8.67 3.92 7.16
N ALA A 84 9.18 2.72 7.46
CA ALA A 84 10.62 2.42 7.48
C ALA A 84 11.30 2.60 6.12
N HIS A 85 10.55 2.49 5.02
CA HIS A 85 11.06 2.70 3.67
C HIS A 85 11.00 4.16 3.21
N THR A 86 10.63 5.08 4.10
CA THR A 86 10.70 6.53 3.81
C THR A 86 12.06 7.09 4.20
N ASP A 87 12.55 8.10 3.47
CA ASP A 87 13.78 8.83 3.80
C ASP A 87 13.57 9.87 4.93
N GLY A 88 12.64 9.58 5.85
CA GLY A 88 12.26 10.49 6.92
C GLY A 88 12.95 10.19 8.25
N ARG A 89 12.76 11.12 9.19
CA ARG A 89 13.12 10.94 10.59
C ARG A 89 11.88 11.03 11.46
N LEU A 90 11.83 10.23 12.51
CA LEU A 90 10.67 10.17 13.41
C LEU A 90 11.08 9.97 14.86
N GLY A 91 10.13 10.18 15.77
CA GLY A 91 10.12 9.63 17.12
C GLY A 91 9.05 8.56 17.20
N LEU A 92 9.20 7.60 18.08
CA LEU A 92 8.21 6.54 18.31
C LEU A 92 7.79 6.52 19.77
N VAL A 93 6.51 6.75 20.00
CA VAL A 93 5.84 6.53 21.28
C VAL A 93 5.03 5.25 21.13
N VAL A 94 5.19 4.32 22.06
CA VAL A 94 4.34 3.12 22.17
C VAL A 94 3.46 3.23 23.41
N PHE A 95 2.23 2.76 23.29
CA PHE A 95 1.28 2.83 24.41
C PHE A 95 0.36 1.61 24.48
N SER A 96 -0.17 1.39 25.68
CA SER A 96 -1.28 0.54 26.04
C SER A 96 -2.04 1.23 27.19
N ASP A 97 -1.94 0.74 28.42
CA ASP A 97 -2.43 1.44 29.63
C ASP A 97 -1.52 2.60 30.07
N GLN A 98 -0.29 2.60 29.63
CA GLN A 98 0.72 3.64 29.81
C GLN A 98 1.39 3.94 28.47
N ALA A 99 2.20 5.02 28.42
CA ALA A 99 2.95 5.38 27.23
C ALA A 99 4.41 5.67 27.57
N TYR A 100 5.32 5.31 26.65
CA TYR A 100 6.73 5.67 26.74
C TYR A 100 7.35 5.93 25.36
N LEU A 101 8.43 6.70 25.38
CA LEU A 101 9.20 7.02 24.19
C LEU A 101 10.13 5.83 23.86
N ALA A 102 9.79 5.08 22.80
CA ALA A 102 10.61 3.97 22.33
C ALA A 102 11.79 4.46 21.48
N PHE A 103 11.56 5.44 20.59
CA PHE A 103 12.62 6.10 19.81
C PHE A 103 12.54 7.62 19.98
N PRO A 104 13.67 8.29 20.25
CA PRO A 104 13.70 9.75 20.32
C PRO A 104 13.40 10.38 18.97
N GLN A 105 12.90 11.62 19.01
CA GLN A 105 12.67 12.40 17.79
C GLN A 105 13.98 12.56 17.00
N GLY A 106 13.89 12.44 15.68
CA GLY A 106 15.05 12.52 14.80
C GLY A 106 15.72 11.16 14.51
N THR A 107 15.17 10.05 15.02
CA THR A 107 15.60 8.69 14.66
C THR A 107 15.29 8.41 13.18
N PRO A 108 16.21 7.84 12.39
CA PRO A 108 15.94 7.44 11.02
C PRO A 108 14.76 6.47 10.93
N ALA A 109 13.87 6.65 9.97
CA ALA A 109 12.70 5.79 9.81
C ALA A 109 13.09 4.31 9.56
N ALA A 110 14.24 4.06 8.93
CA ALA A 110 14.77 2.73 8.70
C ALA A 110 14.99 1.93 10.01
N ASP A 111 15.19 2.60 11.15
CA ASP A 111 15.36 1.95 12.45
C ASP A 111 14.07 1.29 12.96
N LEU A 112 12.93 1.50 12.29
CA LEU A 112 11.69 0.75 12.53
C LEU A 112 11.75 -0.70 12.02
N LEU A 113 12.63 -1.04 11.05
CA LEU A 113 12.68 -2.37 10.44
C LEU A 113 12.82 -3.53 11.44
N PRO A 114 13.65 -3.42 12.51
CA PRO A 114 13.70 -4.46 13.54
C PRO A 114 12.36 -4.67 14.25
N LEU A 115 11.55 -3.62 14.42
CA LEU A 115 10.25 -3.70 15.07
C LEU A 115 9.21 -4.40 14.20
N VAL A 116 9.28 -4.25 12.87
CA VAL A 116 8.35 -4.89 11.92
C VAL A 116 8.29 -6.40 12.16
N ARG A 117 9.41 -7.01 12.54
CA ARG A 117 9.48 -8.45 12.82
C ARG A 117 8.57 -8.88 13.97
N LEU A 118 8.33 -8.00 14.94
CA LEU A 118 7.46 -8.29 16.09
C LEU A 118 5.99 -8.40 15.70
N PHE A 119 5.62 -7.79 14.58
CA PHE A 119 4.26 -7.76 14.03
C PHE A 119 4.09 -8.69 12.83
N THR A 120 5.12 -9.49 12.52
CA THR A 120 5.09 -10.43 11.41
C THR A 120 4.99 -11.86 11.95
N PRO A 121 4.00 -12.68 11.51
CA PRO A 121 3.89 -14.06 11.95
C PRO A 121 5.16 -14.85 11.69
N SER A 122 5.61 -15.63 12.69
CA SER A 122 6.84 -16.42 12.61
C SER A 122 6.74 -17.63 11.67
N GLN A 123 5.52 -18.04 11.32
CA GLN A 123 5.26 -19.18 10.43
C GLN A 123 4.24 -18.80 9.36
N PRO A 124 4.35 -19.37 8.15
CA PRO A 124 3.34 -19.20 7.12
C PRO A 124 1.99 -19.71 7.62
N HIS A 125 0.94 -19.02 7.22
CA HIS A 125 -0.43 -19.36 7.61
C HIS A 125 -0.76 -20.81 7.23
N GLN A 126 -1.06 -21.64 8.24
CA GLN A 126 -1.58 -22.99 8.04
C GLN A 126 -3.10 -22.96 8.26
N PRO A 127 -3.92 -23.45 7.32
CA PRO A 127 -5.37 -23.49 7.48
C PRO A 127 -5.76 -24.22 8.79
N GLY A 128 -6.57 -23.56 9.61
CA GLY A 128 -7.05 -24.13 10.88
C GLY A 128 -6.17 -23.84 12.10
N PHE A 129 -5.03 -23.17 11.95
CA PHE A 129 -4.19 -22.76 13.07
C PHE A 129 -4.10 -21.23 13.17
N ALA A 130 -4.20 -20.72 14.38
CA ALA A 130 -3.94 -19.30 14.62
C ALA A 130 -2.45 -18.99 14.34
N PRO A 131 -2.15 -17.86 13.66
CA PRO A 131 -0.76 -17.49 13.41
C PRO A 131 -0.04 -17.21 14.72
N THR A 132 1.17 -17.77 14.87
CA THR A 132 2.02 -17.50 16.02
C THR A 132 2.80 -16.21 15.74
N LEU A 133 2.54 -15.18 16.52
CA LEU A 133 3.29 -13.95 16.50
C LEU A 133 4.54 -14.06 17.42
N PRO A 134 5.64 -13.38 17.09
CA PRO A 134 6.79 -13.29 17.99
C PRO A 134 6.36 -12.67 19.33
N VAL A 135 7.06 -13.05 20.40
CA VAL A 135 6.83 -12.45 21.72
C VAL A 135 7.15 -10.95 21.63
N ASN A 136 6.14 -10.15 21.87
CA ASN A 136 6.28 -8.71 21.88
C ASN A 136 6.89 -8.28 23.25
N PRO A 137 8.05 -7.58 23.28
CA PRO A 137 8.70 -7.17 24.52
C PRO A 137 7.84 -6.26 25.38
N TRP A 138 6.85 -5.58 24.78
CA TRP A 138 5.95 -4.67 25.51
C TRP A 138 4.84 -5.39 26.26
N THR A 139 4.50 -6.64 25.91
CA THR A 139 3.42 -7.38 26.59
C THR A 139 3.66 -7.59 28.08
N SER A 140 4.93 -7.65 28.50
CA SER A 140 5.31 -7.76 29.94
C SER A 140 5.41 -6.41 30.63
N THR A 141 5.45 -5.31 29.89
CA THR A 141 5.65 -3.96 30.42
C THR A 141 4.32 -3.29 30.78
N PHE A 142 3.26 -3.65 30.06
CA PHE A 142 1.92 -3.10 30.24
C PHE A 142 1.04 -4.00 31.11
N SER A 143 0.14 -3.38 31.88
CA SER A 143 -0.77 -4.10 32.78
C SER A 143 -2.08 -4.52 32.11
N GLY A 144 -2.27 -4.12 30.84
CA GLY A 144 -3.49 -4.34 30.07
C GLY A 144 -4.40 -3.11 30.03
N GLY A 145 -5.28 -3.08 29.04
CA GLY A 145 -6.14 -1.92 28.74
C GLY A 145 -5.54 -1.02 27.67
N THR A 146 -6.36 -0.09 27.18
CA THR A 146 -5.99 0.88 26.15
C THR A 146 -6.27 2.28 26.68
N ARG A 147 -5.26 3.15 26.70
CA ARG A 147 -5.39 4.57 27.04
C ARG A 147 -4.75 5.41 25.96
N ILE A 148 -5.52 5.73 24.96
CA ILE A 148 -5.05 6.54 23.82
C ILE A 148 -4.61 7.93 24.28
N SER A 149 -5.29 8.46 25.32
CA SER A 149 -4.92 9.75 25.92
C SER A 149 -3.49 9.77 26.43
N ALA A 150 -2.98 8.67 27.00
CA ALA A 150 -1.60 8.59 27.51
C ALA A 150 -0.58 8.70 26.38
N GLY A 151 -0.77 7.94 25.28
CA GLY A 151 0.07 8.00 24.09
C GLY A 151 0.09 9.39 23.47
N LEU A 152 -1.08 9.96 23.25
CA LEU A 152 -1.22 11.28 22.66
C LEU A 152 -0.69 12.40 23.58
N ALA A 153 -0.86 12.32 24.91
CA ALA A 153 -0.34 13.32 25.83
C ALA A 153 1.20 13.35 25.81
N LEU A 154 1.84 12.18 25.83
CA LEU A 154 3.30 12.10 25.72
C LEU A 154 3.80 12.64 24.37
N ALA A 155 3.17 12.25 23.28
CA ALA A 155 3.52 12.74 21.95
C ALA A 155 3.32 14.26 21.82
N HIS A 156 2.27 14.81 22.39
CA HIS A 156 2.02 16.25 22.45
C HIS A 156 3.15 17.00 23.18
N GLN A 157 3.56 16.51 24.35
CA GLN A 157 4.66 17.11 25.11
C GLN A 157 5.96 17.12 24.29
N ILE A 158 6.28 16.02 23.59
CA ILE A 158 7.46 15.96 22.74
C ILE A 158 7.32 16.91 21.55
N ALA A 159 6.15 16.95 20.90
CA ALA A 159 5.91 17.79 19.72
C ALA A 159 6.05 19.29 20.02
N VAL A 160 5.58 19.74 21.17
CA VAL A 160 5.68 21.14 21.59
C VAL A 160 7.06 21.45 22.14
N GLY A 161 7.70 20.50 22.82
CA GLY A 161 9.03 20.68 23.46
C GLY A 161 10.19 20.71 22.46
N ALA A 162 9.99 20.38 21.20
CA ALA A 162 11.07 20.27 20.20
C ALA A 162 11.73 21.62 19.83
N GLY A 163 11.18 22.76 20.22
CA GLY A 163 11.83 24.08 20.10
C GLY A 163 12.15 24.56 18.68
N THR A 164 11.71 23.86 17.63
CA THR A 164 12.08 24.09 16.22
C THR A 164 11.19 25.08 15.47
N GLY A 165 10.45 25.92 16.18
CA GLY A 165 9.58 26.96 15.60
C GLY A 165 8.22 26.45 15.11
N SER A 166 8.11 25.22 14.64
CA SER A 166 6.84 24.54 14.31
C SER A 166 6.74 23.22 15.06
N PRO A 167 5.58 22.89 15.65
CA PRO A 167 5.42 21.62 16.33
C PRO A 167 5.54 20.43 15.37
N ALA A 168 6.10 19.33 15.86
CA ALA A 168 6.18 18.10 15.09
C ALA A 168 4.78 17.55 14.76
N GLN A 169 4.65 16.88 13.62
CA GLN A 169 3.43 16.18 13.26
C GLN A 169 3.30 14.90 14.11
N VAL A 170 2.11 14.63 14.63
CA VAL A 170 1.81 13.39 15.34
C VAL A 170 0.97 12.48 14.45
N VAL A 171 1.35 11.19 14.36
CA VAL A 171 0.63 10.15 13.62
C VAL A 171 0.23 9.06 14.60
N LEU A 172 -1.06 8.94 14.89
CA LEU A 172 -1.61 7.87 15.72
C LEU A 172 -1.91 6.65 14.83
N ILE A 173 -1.42 5.49 15.25
CA ILE A 173 -1.69 4.18 14.62
C ILE A 173 -2.33 3.30 15.68
N SER A 174 -3.63 3.03 15.57
CA SER A 174 -4.44 2.31 16.56
C SER A 174 -5.72 1.77 15.93
N ASP A 175 -6.35 0.76 16.54
CA ASP A 175 -7.71 0.33 16.25
C ASP A 175 -8.77 1.31 16.78
N LEU A 176 -8.33 2.34 17.52
CA LEU A 176 -9.14 3.39 18.15
C LEU A 176 -10.05 2.89 19.30
N SER A 177 -9.93 1.65 19.69
CA SER A 177 -10.68 1.09 20.83
C SER A 177 -10.05 1.55 22.14
N ASP A 178 -10.70 2.50 22.81
CA ASP A 178 -10.21 3.13 24.05
C ASP A 178 -10.98 2.67 25.28
N ASP A 179 -10.36 2.75 26.46
CA ASP A 179 -11.06 2.53 27.72
C ASP A 179 -12.14 3.62 27.90
N PRO A 180 -13.42 3.26 28.13
CA PRO A 180 -14.48 4.23 28.38
C PRO A 180 -14.18 5.25 29.49
N ASN A 181 -13.34 4.88 30.46
CA ASN A 181 -12.91 5.79 31.54
C ASN A 181 -11.84 6.79 31.08
N ASP A 182 -11.22 6.57 29.91
CA ASP A 182 -10.20 7.45 29.36
C ASP A 182 -10.78 8.56 28.47
N LEU A 183 -12.02 8.44 28.01
CA LEU A 183 -12.64 9.34 27.03
C LEU A 183 -12.59 10.81 27.44
N GLN A 184 -12.77 11.12 28.72
CA GLN A 184 -12.70 12.50 29.21
C GLN A 184 -11.28 13.07 29.09
N ARG A 185 -10.27 12.25 29.39
CA ARG A 185 -8.85 12.63 29.23
C ARG A 185 -8.49 12.76 27.78
N LEU A 186 -8.92 11.82 26.94
CA LEU A 186 -8.73 11.87 25.51
C LEU A 186 -9.29 13.16 24.90
N ALA A 187 -10.52 13.53 25.25
CA ALA A 187 -11.11 14.80 24.80
C ALA A 187 -10.25 16.01 25.21
N SER A 188 -9.75 16.02 26.43
CA SER A 188 -8.88 17.10 26.94
C SER A 188 -7.56 17.17 26.16
N VAL A 189 -6.97 16.04 25.84
CA VAL A 189 -5.73 15.96 25.04
C VAL A 189 -5.99 16.44 23.61
N LEU A 190 -7.07 16.03 22.96
CA LEU A 190 -7.44 16.49 21.61
C LEU A 190 -7.65 18.01 21.58
N LEU A 191 -8.22 18.60 22.61
CA LEU A 191 -8.34 20.05 22.74
C LEU A 191 -6.96 20.73 22.86
N ALA A 192 -5.99 20.13 23.58
CA ALA A 192 -4.63 20.64 23.65
C ALA A 192 -3.95 20.66 22.28
N TYR A 193 -4.09 19.57 21.48
CA TYR A 193 -3.60 19.52 20.10
C TYR A 193 -4.15 20.66 19.23
N ARG A 194 -5.43 20.97 19.38
CA ARG A 194 -6.07 22.09 18.66
C ARG A 194 -5.55 23.43 19.12
N ARG A 195 -5.47 23.66 20.44
CA ARG A 195 -5.01 24.89 21.07
C ARG A 195 -3.57 25.22 20.63
N ASP A 196 -2.69 24.21 20.70
CA ASP A 196 -1.26 24.37 20.43
C ASP A 196 -0.92 24.16 18.96
N ARG A 197 -1.94 23.97 18.11
CA ARG A 197 -1.85 23.78 16.65
C ARG A 197 -0.90 22.66 16.24
N VAL A 198 -0.81 21.59 17.07
CA VAL A 198 -0.02 20.42 16.75
C VAL A 198 -0.73 19.65 15.63
N PRO A 199 -0.07 19.44 14.45
CA PRO A 199 -0.67 18.68 13.38
C PRO A 199 -0.82 17.22 13.80
N MET A 200 -2.02 16.66 13.69
CA MET A 200 -2.29 15.27 14.00
C MET A 200 -2.91 14.55 12.81
N ARG A 201 -2.51 13.31 12.60
CA ARG A 201 -3.12 12.36 11.68
C ARG A 201 -3.45 11.08 12.41
N ILE A 202 -4.47 10.38 11.93
CA ILE A 202 -4.90 9.10 12.46
C ILE A 202 -4.87 8.07 11.34
N VAL A 203 -4.28 6.93 11.65
CA VAL A 203 -4.31 5.71 10.85
C VAL A 203 -5.11 4.70 11.66
N GLY A 204 -6.41 4.65 11.41
CA GLY A 204 -7.33 3.71 12.06
C GLY A 204 -7.18 2.32 11.45
N LEU A 205 -6.83 1.35 12.26
CA LEU A 205 -6.63 -0.04 11.86
C LEU A 205 -7.91 -0.83 12.14
N ASP A 206 -8.82 -0.88 11.18
CA ASP A 206 -10.12 -1.53 11.28
C ASP A 206 -10.96 -1.03 12.48
N PRO A 207 -11.07 0.30 12.67
CA PRO A 207 -11.76 0.87 13.82
C PRO A 207 -13.26 0.62 13.74
N GLU A 208 -13.91 0.49 14.90
CA GLU A 208 -15.37 0.51 14.95
C GLU A 208 -15.91 1.88 14.51
N PRO A 209 -17.07 1.92 13.82
CA PRO A 209 -17.64 3.19 13.35
C PRO A 209 -17.93 4.20 14.46
N SER A 210 -18.28 3.72 15.65
CA SER A 210 -18.52 4.54 16.84
C SER A 210 -17.25 5.25 17.31
N ASP A 211 -16.14 4.54 17.35
CA ASP A 211 -14.86 5.05 17.80
C ASP A 211 -14.30 6.04 16.79
N LEU A 212 -14.42 5.71 15.50
CA LEU A 212 -14.01 6.58 14.41
C LEU A 212 -14.74 7.94 14.43
N ALA A 213 -16.06 7.93 14.70
CA ALA A 213 -16.89 9.12 14.72
C ALA A 213 -16.42 10.18 15.75
N LEU A 214 -15.84 9.73 16.86
CA LEU A 214 -15.25 10.63 17.88
C LEU A 214 -14.12 11.48 17.25
N TYR A 215 -13.22 10.84 16.54
CA TYR A 215 -12.07 11.52 15.92
C TYR A 215 -12.46 12.33 14.69
N GLU A 216 -13.40 11.88 13.89
CA GLU A 216 -13.94 12.63 12.76
C GLU A 216 -14.65 13.91 13.22
N SER A 217 -15.27 13.91 14.39
CA SER A 217 -15.86 15.11 14.97
C SER A 217 -14.82 16.13 15.45
N ALA A 218 -13.62 15.66 15.83
CA ALA A 218 -12.54 16.48 16.35
C ALA A 218 -11.56 16.96 15.28
N LEU A 219 -11.43 16.23 14.16
CA LEU A 219 -10.44 16.46 13.12
C LEU A 219 -11.08 16.58 11.74
N PRO A 220 -10.46 17.32 10.80
CA PRO A 220 -10.89 17.32 9.41
C PRO A 220 -10.79 15.90 8.81
N PRO A 221 -11.74 15.48 7.95
CA PRO A 221 -11.75 14.13 7.35
C PRO A 221 -10.46 13.77 6.60
N SER A 222 -9.77 14.76 6.04
CA SER A 222 -8.48 14.56 5.34
C SER A 222 -7.33 14.12 6.25
N ARG A 223 -7.52 14.15 7.57
CA ARG A 223 -6.51 13.73 8.56
C ARG A 223 -6.79 12.37 9.16
N VAL A 224 -7.90 11.76 8.84
CA VAL A 224 -8.28 10.43 9.29
C VAL A 224 -8.21 9.49 8.09
N THR A 225 -7.41 8.44 8.20
CA THR A 225 -7.26 7.40 7.16
C THR A 225 -7.57 6.07 7.83
N THR A 226 -8.49 5.30 7.27
CA THR A 226 -8.80 3.97 7.75
C THR A 226 -8.12 2.93 6.89
N VAL A 227 -7.52 1.94 7.52
CA VAL A 227 -7.00 0.74 6.87
C VAL A 227 -8.08 -0.34 7.00
N PRO A 228 -8.68 -0.78 5.90
CA PRO A 228 -9.69 -1.84 5.97
C PRO A 228 -9.07 -3.13 6.50
N PRO A 229 -9.88 -3.99 7.15
CA PRO A 229 -9.40 -5.27 7.65
C PRO A 229 -8.72 -6.04 6.52
N SER A 230 -7.58 -6.63 6.83
CA SER A 230 -6.88 -7.52 5.91
C SER A 230 -7.71 -8.80 5.75
N ARG A 231 -8.78 -8.72 4.95
CA ARG A 231 -9.47 -9.95 4.52
C ARG A 231 -8.41 -10.78 3.85
N ASP A 232 -8.08 -11.89 4.47
CA ASP A 232 -7.06 -12.88 4.07
C ASP A 232 -6.51 -12.64 2.66
N THR A 233 -5.56 -11.73 2.52
CA THR A 233 -4.82 -11.52 1.27
C THR A 233 -3.83 -12.64 1.03
N ALA A 234 -3.71 -13.61 1.95
CA ALA A 234 -3.06 -14.88 1.66
C ALA A 234 -3.73 -15.62 0.48
N SER A 235 -5.02 -15.35 0.21
CA SER A 235 -5.72 -15.85 -0.99
C SER A 235 -5.73 -14.85 -2.16
N ARG A 236 -5.22 -13.62 -1.99
CA ARG A 236 -5.26 -12.54 -3.00
C ARG A 236 -4.00 -11.70 -3.07
N ALA A 237 -2.87 -12.20 -2.62
CA ALA A 237 -1.56 -11.70 -3.05
C ALA A 237 -1.18 -12.14 -4.48
N SER A 238 -2.08 -12.76 -5.21
CA SER A 238 -2.12 -12.60 -6.64
C SER A 238 -2.81 -11.24 -6.88
N THR A 239 -2.04 -10.14 -7.05
CA THR A 239 -2.48 -9.14 -8.02
C THR A 239 -3.13 -9.95 -9.13
N PRO A 240 -4.43 -9.73 -9.46
CA PRO A 240 -4.98 -10.49 -10.55
C PRO A 240 -4.08 -10.16 -11.72
N PHE A 241 -3.15 -11.09 -11.99
CA PHE A 241 -2.35 -10.98 -13.21
C PHE A 241 -3.40 -10.72 -14.27
N PRO A 242 -3.27 -9.67 -15.05
CA PRO A 242 -4.34 -9.25 -15.94
C PRO A 242 -4.51 -10.31 -17.02
N TRP A 243 -5.05 -11.48 -16.62
CA TRP A 243 -5.25 -12.65 -17.48
C TRP A 243 -6.00 -12.27 -18.75
N LEU A 244 -6.93 -11.33 -18.66
CA LEU A 244 -7.61 -10.79 -19.82
C LEU A 244 -6.64 -10.09 -20.78
N LEU A 245 -5.71 -9.29 -20.29
CA LEU A 245 -4.71 -8.62 -21.13
C LEU A 245 -3.68 -9.62 -21.68
N ALA A 246 -3.27 -10.60 -20.86
CA ALA A 246 -2.39 -11.67 -21.31
C ALA A 246 -3.08 -12.56 -22.36
N ALA A 247 -4.35 -12.91 -22.16
CA ALA A 247 -5.15 -13.67 -23.12
C ALA A 247 -5.35 -12.89 -24.43
N LEU A 248 -5.57 -11.59 -24.35
CA LEU A 248 -5.72 -10.71 -25.53
C LEU A 248 -4.41 -10.59 -26.30
N GLY A 249 -3.27 -10.46 -25.60
CA GLY A 249 -1.94 -10.47 -26.19
C GLY A 249 -1.62 -11.80 -26.87
N LEU A 250 -1.94 -12.92 -26.21
CA LEU A 250 -1.76 -14.25 -26.77
C LEU A 250 -2.67 -14.48 -27.98
N ALA A 251 -3.93 -14.07 -27.94
CA ALA A 251 -4.86 -14.15 -29.07
C ALA A 251 -4.37 -13.33 -30.27
N ALA A 252 -3.81 -12.15 -30.04
CA ALA A 252 -3.21 -11.33 -31.09
C ALA A 252 -1.98 -12.01 -31.73
N LEU A 253 -1.14 -12.65 -30.93
CA LEU A 253 0.02 -13.41 -31.45
C LEU A 253 -0.40 -14.64 -32.24
N VAL A 254 -1.41 -15.38 -31.76
CA VAL A 254 -1.96 -16.55 -32.47
C VAL A 254 -2.60 -16.08 -33.79
N ALA A 255 -3.36 -14.99 -33.80
CA ALA A 255 -3.96 -14.43 -35.01
C ALA A 255 -2.89 -13.99 -36.01
N LEU A 256 -1.76 -13.41 -35.55
CA LEU A 256 -0.63 -13.05 -36.41
C LEU A 256 0.03 -14.31 -37.00
N GLY A 257 0.27 -15.32 -36.19
CA GLY A 257 0.86 -16.60 -36.66
C GLY A 257 -0.03 -17.35 -37.65
N THR A 258 -1.33 -17.40 -37.43
CA THR A 258 -2.27 -18.02 -38.37
C THR A 258 -2.41 -17.23 -39.65
N HIS A 259 -2.39 -15.88 -39.58
CA HIS A 259 -2.41 -15.05 -40.76
C HIS A 259 -1.15 -15.26 -41.63
N GLU A 260 0.00 -15.45 -41.02
CA GLU A 260 1.25 -15.77 -41.73
C GLU A 260 1.23 -17.18 -42.36
N ALA A 261 0.71 -18.17 -41.62
CA ALA A 261 0.61 -19.54 -42.09
C ALA A 261 -0.37 -19.71 -43.28
N TRP A 262 -1.41 -18.88 -43.31
CA TRP A 262 -2.47 -18.92 -44.32
C TRP A 262 -2.27 -17.89 -45.44
N ALA A 263 -1.24 -17.08 -45.38
CA ALA A 263 -0.92 -16.15 -46.47
C ALA A 263 -0.68 -16.95 -47.76
N PRO A 264 -1.42 -16.64 -48.87
CA PRO A 264 -1.27 -17.38 -50.09
C PRO A 264 0.17 -17.21 -50.60
N ARG A 265 0.89 -18.33 -50.67
CA ARG A 265 2.21 -18.39 -51.27
C ARG A 265 2.06 -18.08 -52.77
N PRO A 266 2.87 -17.20 -53.36
CA PRO A 266 2.81 -16.94 -54.78
C PRO A 266 3.06 -18.23 -55.52
N ALA A 267 2.03 -18.76 -56.20
CA ALA A 267 2.15 -19.93 -57.06
C ALA A 267 2.85 -19.47 -58.34
N TRP A 268 4.03 -19.96 -58.57
CA TRP A 268 4.73 -19.80 -59.86
C TRP A 268 3.93 -20.60 -60.90
N ARG A 269 3.21 -19.92 -61.78
CA ARG A 269 2.64 -20.58 -62.95
C ARG A 269 3.78 -20.74 -63.96
N GLU A 270 4.24 -21.96 -64.16
CA GLU A 270 4.99 -22.30 -65.37
C GLU A 270 4.00 -22.19 -66.52
N THR A 271 4.21 -21.19 -67.35
CA THR A 271 3.52 -21.12 -68.67
C THR A 271 4.31 -21.99 -69.63
N ALA A 272 3.70 -23.14 -70.02
CA ALA A 272 4.12 -23.99 -71.09
C ALA A 272 4.15 -23.26 -72.45
#